data_52f4de396067b62447f3869293c94610
#
_entry.id   52f4de396067b62447f3869293c94610
#
_cell.length_a   1.000
_cell.length_b   1.000
_cell.length_c   1.000
_cell.angle_alpha   90.00
_cell.angle_beta   90.00
_cell.angle_gamma   90.00
#
_symmetry.space_group_name_H-M   'P 1'
#
loop_
_entity.id
_entity.type
_entity.pdbx_description
1 polymer ?
#
loop_
_entity_poly.entity_id
_entity_poly.type
_entity_poly.pdbx_seq_one_letter_code
_entity_poly.pdbx_strand_id
1 'polypeptide(L)'
;LFRSEINTEEIEEKLLSNNMISKVEAYKTPSRLIKLEIEQKMPILRVNSPAGNYYVDNLGSMMPLSRHYVAHVLVASGQIDEKLALGDLYRFALFLEEDDFWNDWIGQIYVDSDNNVELIPRVGNHKVVLGTFDDYQTKLENLRLFYEQAIPKVGWEKYSEINLKYKNQIVCIKR
;
A
#
# COMPACT_ATOMS: atom_id res chain seq x y z
N LEU A 1 25.23 12.71 46.15
CA LEU A 1 24.07 12.12 45.43
C LEU A 1 24.03 12.74 44.07
N PHE A 2 24.67 12.10 43.07
CA PHE A 2 24.54 12.46 41.66
C PHE A 2 23.10 12.13 41.22
N ARG A 3 22.24 13.17 41.14
CA ARG A 3 20.99 13.07 40.39
C ARG A 3 21.35 13.13 38.91
N SER A 4 21.42 12.01 38.25
CA SER A 4 21.42 11.99 36.76
C SER A 4 20.12 12.67 36.31
N GLU A 5 20.23 13.86 35.73
CA GLU A 5 19.10 14.45 35.04
C GLU A 5 18.72 13.54 33.88
N ILE A 6 17.50 12.99 33.92
CA ILE A 6 17.00 12.19 32.84
C ILE A 6 16.81 13.13 31.63
N ASN A 7 17.56 12.88 30.57
CA ASN A 7 17.46 13.61 29.31
C ASN A 7 16.32 13.03 28.47
N THR A 8 15.25 13.79 28.29
CA THR A 8 14.09 13.36 27.50
C THR A 8 14.43 13.30 26.02
N GLU A 9 15.29 14.18 25.50
CA GLU A 9 15.74 14.21 24.11
C GLU A 9 16.50 12.92 23.74
N GLU A 10 17.39 12.45 24.62
CA GLU A 10 18.12 11.19 24.41
C GLU A 10 17.20 9.98 24.39
N ILE A 11 16.12 10.00 25.17
CA ILE A 11 15.08 8.95 25.16
C ILE A 11 14.33 8.97 23.82
N GLU A 12 13.93 10.15 23.36
CA GLU A 12 13.24 10.34 22.08
C GLU A 12 14.10 9.86 20.91
N GLU A 13 15.36 10.28 20.83
CA GLU A 13 16.30 9.86 19.79
C GLU A 13 16.49 8.33 19.78
N LYS A 14 16.65 7.73 20.96
CA LYS A 14 16.82 6.29 21.11
C LYS A 14 15.56 5.51 20.67
N LEU A 15 14.38 6.02 20.96
CA LEU A 15 13.13 5.40 20.51
C LEU A 15 12.89 5.61 19.03
N LEU A 16 13.17 6.80 18.48
CA LEU A 16 13.08 7.10 17.05
C LEU A 16 14.06 6.28 16.18
N SER A 17 15.14 5.76 16.77
CA SER A 17 16.03 4.83 16.08
C SER A 17 15.36 3.49 15.75
N ASN A 18 14.21 3.18 16.35
CA ASN A 18 13.38 2.03 15.98
C ASN A 18 12.55 2.35 14.74
N ASN A 19 12.83 1.66 13.65
CA ASN A 19 12.18 1.86 12.34
C ASN A 19 10.66 1.62 12.32
N MET A 20 10.06 1.16 13.42
CA MET A 20 8.62 0.95 13.58
C MET A 20 7.92 2.16 14.22
N ILE A 21 8.66 3.15 14.66
CA ILE A 21 8.14 4.33 15.35
C ILE A 21 8.17 5.53 14.41
N SER A 22 7.04 6.24 14.31
CA SER A 22 6.91 7.47 13.50
C SER A 22 7.17 8.72 14.32
N LYS A 23 6.70 8.74 15.59
CA LYS A 23 6.82 9.90 16.47
C LYS A 23 6.98 9.48 17.93
N VAL A 24 7.77 10.25 18.67
CA VAL A 24 7.92 10.11 20.11
C VAL A 24 7.90 11.49 20.75
N GLU A 25 7.17 11.64 21.82
CA GLU A 25 7.21 12.81 22.70
C GLU A 25 7.44 12.35 24.14
N ALA A 26 8.50 12.83 24.78
CA ALA A 26 8.85 12.51 26.15
C ALA A 26 8.81 13.77 27.01
N TYR A 27 8.00 13.80 28.04
CA TYR A 27 7.93 14.95 28.93
C TYR A 27 7.86 14.56 30.40
N LYS A 28 8.42 15.45 31.24
CA LYS A 28 8.42 15.31 32.70
C LYS A 28 7.12 15.86 33.28
N THR A 29 6.44 15.05 34.07
CA THR A 29 5.24 15.47 34.77
C THR A 29 5.59 16.18 36.12
N PRO A 30 4.68 17.01 36.71
CA PRO A 30 4.87 17.60 38.05
C PRO A 30 5.08 16.54 39.15
N SER A 31 4.54 15.33 38.95
CA SER A 31 4.71 14.18 39.85
C SER A 31 6.07 13.47 39.71
N ARG A 32 7.01 14.06 38.96
CA ARG A 32 8.35 13.50 38.67
C ARG A 32 8.34 12.16 37.89
N LEU A 33 7.30 11.89 37.15
CA LEU A 33 7.23 10.78 36.21
C LEU A 33 7.61 11.29 34.82
N ILE A 34 8.14 10.39 33.99
CA ILE A 34 8.30 10.62 32.54
C ILE A 34 7.10 10.01 31.85
N LYS A 35 6.42 10.80 31.05
CA LYS A 35 5.38 10.33 30.16
C LYS A 35 5.96 10.25 28.74
N LEU A 36 5.69 9.13 28.06
CA LEU A 36 6.06 8.89 26.68
C LEU A 36 4.77 8.78 25.86
N GLU A 37 4.69 9.55 24.80
CA GLU A 37 3.67 9.42 23.76
C GLU A 37 4.36 8.91 22.50
N ILE A 38 3.94 7.75 22.03
CA ILE A 38 4.59 7.03 20.92
C ILE A 38 3.56 6.77 19.84
N GLU A 39 3.86 7.21 18.62
CA GLU A 39 3.09 6.86 17.42
C GLU A 39 3.87 5.82 16.62
N GLN A 40 3.20 4.73 16.27
CA GLN A 40 3.77 3.71 15.41
C GLN A 40 3.54 4.04 13.93
N LYS A 41 4.47 3.62 13.08
CA LYS A 41 4.27 3.65 11.63
C LYS A 41 3.13 2.73 11.23
N MET A 42 2.29 3.19 10.31
CA MET A 42 1.17 2.41 9.77
C MET A 42 1.50 1.95 8.36
N PRO A 43 1.79 0.67 8.13
CA PRO A 43 2.02 0.15 6.80
C PRO A 43 0.72 0.17 5.98
N ILE A 44 0.81 0.58 4.71
CA ILE A 44 -0.30 0.57 3.75
C ILE A 44 -0.02 -0.35 2.55
N LEU A 45 1.24 -0.62 2.28
CA LEU A 45 1.67 -1.41 1.14
C LEU A 45 2.79 -2.36 1.55
N ARG A 46 2.71 -3.62 1.14
CA ARG A 46 3.81 -4.58 1.23
C ARG A 46 4.42 -4.77 -0.15
N VAL A 47 5.71 -4.51 -0.27
CA VAL A 47 6.48 -4.72 -1.51
C VAL A 47 7.25 -6.02 -1.42
N ASN A 48 7.09 -6.88 -2.44
CA ASN A 48 7.89 -8.09 -2.66
C ASN A 48 8.58 -7.97 -4.03
N SER A 49 9.85 -7.61 -4.03
CA SER A 49 10.61 -7.36 -5.25
C SER A 49 11.99 -8.03 -5.23
N PRO A 50 12.67 -8.16 -6.38
CA PRO A 50 14.04 -8.63 -6.42
C PRO A 50 15.01 -7.76 -5.61
N ALA A 51 14.71 -6.47 -5.42
CA ALA A 51 15.50 -5.53 -4.62
C ALA A 51 15.30 -5.74 -3.10
N GLY A 52 14.26 -6.44 -2.68
CA GLY A 52 13.97 -6.74 -1.28
C GLY A 52 12.49 -6.77 -0.94
N ASN A 53 12.21 -7.16 0.30
CA ASN A 53 10.85 -7.22 0.84
C ASN A 53 10.75 -6.24 2.01
N TYR A 54 9.77 -5.35 1.94
CA TYR A 54 9.56 -4.29 2.94
C TYR A 54 8.11 -3.81 2.91
N TYR A 55 7.74 -2.99 3.88
CA TYR A 55 6.51 -2.22 3.86
C TYR A 55 6.78 -0.77 3.43
N VAL A 56 5.76 -0.12 2.90
CA VAL A 56 5.68 1.34 2.77
C VAL A 56 4.60 1.82 3.72
N ASP A 57 4.93 2.81 4.56
CA ASP A 57 4.00 3.37 5.54
C ASP A 57 3.11 4.45 4.93
N ASN A 58 2.14 4.93 5.71
CA ASN A 58 1.20 5.98 5.30
C ASN A 58 1.86 7.36 5.07
N LEU A 59 3.14 7.52 5.38
CA LEU A 59 3.94 8.71 5.09
C LEU A 59 4.85 8.53 3.86
N GLY A 60 4.75 7.39 3.16
CA GLY A 60 5.56 7.06 2.00
C GLY A 60 7.00 6.68 2.33
N SER A 61 7.26 6.23 3.56
CA SER A 61 8.59 5.82 3.99
C SER A 61 8.72 4.31 4.03
N MET A 62 9.92 3.81 3.73
CA MET A 62 10.21 2.39 3.86
C MET A 62 10.22 1.96 5.33
N MET A 63 9.69 0.77 5.57
CA MET A 63 9.59 0.16 6.86
C MET A 63 9.96 -1.33 6.76
N PRO A 64 10.83 -1.86 7.63
CA PRO A 64 11.25 -3.25 7.55
C PRO A 64 10.10 -4.20 7.90
N LEU A 65 10.20 -5.45 7.44
CA LEU A 65 9.28 -6.49 7.87
C LEU A 65 9.52 -6.82 9.35
N SER A 66 8.43 -6.96 10.10
CA SER A 66 8.47 -7.44 11.48
C SER A 66 8.51 -8.98 11.53
N ARG A 67 9.24 -9.53 12.49
CA ARG A 67 9.21 -10.98 12.78
C ARG A 67 8.00 -11.40 13.63
N HIS A 68 7.34 -10.42 14.25
CA HIS A 68 6.27 -10.66 15.23
C HIS A 68 4.90 -10.25 14.73
N TYR A 69 4.84 -9.49 13.63
CA TYR A 69 3.59 -8.94 13.12
C TYR A 69 3.60 -8.92 11.60
N VAL A 70 2.51 -9.34 11.00
CA VAL A 70 2.25 -9.26 9.56
C VAL A 70 1.05 -8.34 9.37
N ALA A 71 1.27 -7.21 8.69
CA ALA A 71 0.19 -6.30 8.35
C ALA A 71 -0.66 -6.88 7.21
N HIS A 72 -1.97 -6.79 7.36
CA HIS A 72 -2.93 -7.10 6.30
C HIS A 72 -3.16 -5.85 5.44
N VAL A 73 -2.25 -5.65 4.49
CA VAL A 73 -2.25 -4.50 3.60
C VAL A 73 -2.15 -4.98 2.15
N LEU A 74 -2.36 -4.07 1.21
CA LEU A 74 -2.17 -4.33 -0.21
C LEU A 74 -0.76 -4.89 -0.48
N VAL A 75 -0.67 -5.92 -1.31
CA VAL A 75 0.61 -6.54 -1.68
C VAL A 75 0.95 -6.15 -3.11
N ALA A 76 2.15 -5.61 -3.31
CA ALA A 76 2.72 -5.40 -4.64
C ALA A 76 3.92 -6.33 -4.85
N SER A 77 4.00 -6.95 -6.02
CA SER A 77 5.06 -7.87 -6.38
C SER A 77 5.56 -7.63 -7.81
N GLY A 78 6.74 -8.14 -8.15
CA GLY A 78 7.33 -8.04 -9.47
C GLY A 78 8.54 -7.11 -9.54
N GLN A 79 8.76 -6.46 -10.67
CA GLN A 79 9.90 -5.58 -10.93
C GLN A 79 9.64 -4.17 -10.34
N ILE A 80 9.83 -4.04 -9.06
CA ILE A 80 9.57 -2.81 -8.31
C ILE A 80 10.89 -2.31 -7.74
N ASP A 81 11.35 -1.17 -8.22
CA ASP A 81 12.44 -0.43 -7.62
C ASP A 81 11.94 0.53 -6.53
N GLU A 82 12.87 1.13 -5.78
CA GLU A 82 12.54 2.04 -4.68
C GLU A 82 11.80 3.29 -5.18
N LYS A 83 12.20 3.84 -6.33
CA LYS A 83 11.58 5.04 -6.90
C LYS A 83 10.12 4.80 -7.25
N LEU A 84 9.82 3.65 -7.86
CA LEU A 84 8.44 3.26 -8.17
C LEU A 84 7.64 2.98 -6.90
N ALA A 85 8.25 2.27 -5.94
CA ALA A 85 7.60 1.89 -4.69
C ALA A 85 7.18 3.10 -3.85
N LEU A 86 8.07 4.10 -3.70
CA LEU A 86 7.82 5.32 -2.91
C LEU A 86 7.18 6.45 -3.73
N GLY A 87 6.99 6.25 -5.04
CA GLY A 87 6.41 7.19 -5.97
C GLY A 87 4.98 6.83 -6.40
N ASP A 88 4.87 6.38 -7.65
CA ASP A 88 3.57 6.12 -8.28
C ASP A 88 2.79 4.99 -7.61
N LEU A 89 3.49 3.93 -7.22
CA LEU A 89 2.87 2.79 -6.55
C LEU A 89 2.32 3.17 -5.16
N TYR A 90 3.06 3.98 -4.40
CA TYR A 90 2.59 4.52 -3.11
C TYR A 90 1.33 5.37 -3.28
N ARG A 91 1.34 6.33 -4.24
CA ARG A 91 0.16 7.17 -4.51
C ARG A 91 -1.06 6.36 -4.93
N PHE A 92 -0.83 5.33 -5.74
CA PHE A 92 -1.88 4.41 -6.15
C PHE A 92 -2.41 3.56 -5.00
N ALA A 93 -1.52 3.08 -4.11
CA ALA A 93 -1.93 2.33 -2.92
C ALA A 93 -2.77 3.18 -1.96
N LEU A 94 -2.38 4.45 -1.72
CA LEU A 94 -3.19 5.40 -0.96
C LEU A 94 -4.59 5.58 -1.56
N PHE A 95 -4.66 5.81 -2.86
CA PHE A 95 -5.94 5.97 -3.56
C PHE A 95 -6.85 4.74 -3.40
N LEU A 96 -6.28 3.54 -3.46
CA LEU A 96 -7.05 2.30 -3.24
C LEU A 96 -7.49 2.14 -1.79
N GLU A 97 -6.66 2.56 -0.82
CA GLU A 97 -6.99 2.49 0.61
C GLU A 97 -8.10 3.47 1.00
N GLU A 98 -8.12 4.66 0.39
CA GLU A 98 -9.12 5.71 0.66
C GLU A 98 -10.52 5.39 0.09
N ASP A 99 -10.63 4.47 -0.86
CA ASP A 99 -11.90 4.04 -1.45
C ASP A 99 -12.26 2.62 -0.96
N ASP A 100 -13.26 2.50 -0.10
CA ASP A 100 -13.72 1.24 0.51
C ASP A 100 -13.97 0.16 -0.55
N PHE A 101 -14.52 0.53 -1.71
CA PHE A 101 -14.76 -0.43 -2.80
C PHE A 101 -13.45 -1.00 -3.32
N TRP A 102 -12.46 -0.17 -3.63
CA TRP A 102 -11.20 -0.67 -4.19
C TRP A 102 -10.34 -1.39 -3.16
N ASN A 103 -10.36 -0.93 -1.92
CA ASN A 103 -9.64 -1.57 -0.82
C ASN A 103 -10.14 -3.01 -0.58
N ASP A 104 -11.45 -3.23 -0.69
CA ASP A 104 -12.04 -4.55 -0.57
C ASP A 104 -11.84 -5.41 -1.83
N TRP A 105 -11.75 -4.80 -3.02
CA TRP A 105 -11.71 -5.51 -4.29
C TRP A 105 -10.31 -5.91 -4.75
N ILE A 106 -9.31 -5.07 -4.56
CA ILE A 106 -7.96 -5.33 -5.06
C ILE A 106 -7.15 -6.08 -4.00
N GLY A 107 -6.75 -7.30 -4.32
CA GLY A 107 -5.95 -8.13 -3.41
C GLY A 107 -4.45 -7.97 -3.60
N GLN A 108 -4.01 -7.79 -4.84
CA GLN A 108 -2.60 -7.71 -5.17
C GLN A 108 -2.36 -6.87 -6.44
N ILE A 109 -1.19 -6.25 -6.48
CA ILE A 109 -0.62 -5.58 -7.65
C ILE A 109 0.57 -6.39 -8.14
N TYR A 110 0.70 -6.56 -9.45
CA TYR A 110 1.88 -7.12 -10.08
C TYR A 110 2.45 -6.11 -11.08
N VAL A 111 3.76 -5.91 -11.05
CA VAL A 111 4.49 -5.03 -11.98
C VAL A 111 5.45 -5.89 -12.79
N ASP A 112 5.30 -5.89 -14.10
CA ASP A 112 6.16 -6.64 -15.01
C ASP A 112 7.48 -5.92 -15.31
N SER A 113 8.35 -6.52 -16.15
CA SER A 113 9.64 -5.95 -16.55
C SER A 113 9.53 -4.68 -17.40
N ASP A 114 8.38 -4.44 -18.02
CA ASP A 114 8.11 -3.27 -18.85
C ASP A 114 7.36 -2.18 -18.08
N ASN A 115 7.28 -2.31 -16.75
CA ASN A 115 6.52 -1.44 -15.83
C ASN A 115 5.01 -1.43 -16.11
N ASN A 116 4.46 -2.46 -16.75
CA ASN A 116 3.02 -2.60 -16.81
C ASN A 116 2.49 -3.14 -15.48
N VAL A 117 1.37 -2.58 -15.07
CA VAL A 117 0.70 -2.88 -13.82
C VAL A 117 -0.50 -3.78 -14.09
N GLU A 118 -0.56 -4.89 -13.39
CA GLU A 118 -1.69 -5.80 -13.35
C GLU A 118 -2.28 -5.79 -11.94
N LEU A 119 -3.60 -5.73 -11.85
CA LEU A 119 -4.34 -5.82 -10.59
C LEU A 119 -4.98 -7.20 -10.50
N ILE A 120 -4.88 -7.82 -9.34
CA ILE A 120 -5.48 -9.12 -9.04
C ILE A 120 -6.63 -8.88 -8.07
N PRO A 121 -7.88 -8.92 -8.54
CA PRO A 121 -9.05 -8.80 -7.69
C PRO A 121 -9.19 -9.98 -6.71
N ARG A 122 -9.83 -9.73 -5.58
CA ARG A 122 -10.17 -10.78 -4.60
C ARG A 122 -11.36 -11.64 -5.05
N VAL A 123 -12.18 -11.12 -5.97
CA VAL A 123 -13.39 -11.75 -6.48
C VAL A 123 -13.27 -12.00 -7.99
N GLY A 124 -13.72 -13.17 -8.43
CA GLY A 124 -13.57 -13.61 -9.81
C GLY A 124 -12.16 -14.20 -10.07
N ASN A 125 -12.01 -14.82 -11.24
CA ASN A 125 -10.75 -15.46 -11.64
C ASN A 125 -10.14 -14.72 -12.84
N HIS A 126 -10.19 -13.41 -12.87
CA HIS A 126 -9.65 -12.58 -13.93
C HIS A 126 -8.57 -11.66 -13.38
N LYS A 127 -7.67 -11.24 -14.25
CA LYS A 127 -6.75 -10.16 -13.97
C LYS A 127 -7.20 -8.88 -14.67
N VAL A 128 -6.83 -7.74 -14.10
CA VAL A 128 -7.06 -6.43 -14.71
C VAL A 128 -5.72 -5.84 -15.13
N VAL A 129 -5.54 -5.60 -16.43
CA VAL A 129 -4.34 -4.95 -16.96
C VAL A 129 -4.56 -3.45 -16.95
N LEU A 130 -3.99 -2.77 -15.97
CA LEU A 130 -4.02 -1.31 -15.83
C LEU A 130 -3.09 -0.64 -16.85
N GLY A 131 -1.95 -1.25 -17.16
CA GLY A 131 -0.86 -0.68 -17.94
C GLY A 131 0.03 0.21 -17.09
N THR A 132 0.11 1.49 -17.40
CA THR A 132 0.83 2.48 -16.59
C THR A 132 -0.08 3.10 -15.52
N PHE A 133 0.53 3.78 -14.54
CA PHE A 133 -0.23 4.52 -13.53
C PHE A 133 -0.88 5.82 -14.06
N ASP A 134 -0.70 6.15 -15.34
CA ASP A 134 -1.34 7.33 -15.92
C ASP A 134 -2.86 7.18 -15.94
N ASP A 135 -3.57 8.24 -15.56
CA ASP A 135 -5.04 8.33 -15.56
C ASP A 135 -5.74 7.16 -14.82
N TYR A 136 -5.09 6.57 -13.80
CA TYR A 136 -5.63 5.39 -13.11
C TYR A 136 -7.02 5.64 -12.49
N GLN A 137 -7.32 6.87 -12.04
CA GLN A 137 -8.63 7.22 -11.52
C GLN A 137 -9.73 6.96 -12.55
N THR A 138 -9.56 7.51 -13.76
CA THR A 138 -10.52 7.32 -14.86
C THR A 138 -10.61 5.85 -15.30
N LYS A 139 -9.47 5.15 -15.33
CA LYS A 139 -9.45 3.71 -15.65
C LYS A 139 -10.24 2.89 -14.62
N LEU A 140 -10.08 3.19 -13.34
CA LEU A 140 -10.79 2.49 -12.28
C LEU A 140 -12.28 2.88 -12.22
N GLU A 141 -12.65 4.13 -12.47
CA GLU A 141 -14.06 4.51 -12.63
C GLU A 141 -14.75 3.72 -13.75
N ASN A 142 -14.11 3.60 -14.90
CA ASN A 142 -14.62 2.80 -16.01
C ASN A 142 -14.74 1.30 -15.62
N LEU A 143 -13.76 0.77 -14.89
CA LEU A 143 -13.80 -0.60 -14.39
C LEU A 143 -14.95 -0.81 -13.40
N ARG A 144 -15.20 0.15 -12.51
CA ARG A 144 -16.32 0.11 -11.56
C ARG A 144 -17.66 0.04 -12.30
N LEU A 145 -17.85 0.92 -13.28
CA LEU A 145 -19.05 0.89 -14.13
C LEU A 145 -19.20 -0.43 -14.89
N PHE A 146 -18.09 -1.00 -15.35
CA PHE A 146 -18.10 -2.32 -16.00
C PHE A 146 -18.52 -3.42 -15.03
N TYR A 147 -18.02 -3.41 -13.79
CA TYR A 147 -18.41 -4.37 -12.77
C TYR A 147 -19.89 -4.24 -12.38
N GLU A 148 -20.40 -3.02 -12.26
CA GLU A 148 -21.78 -2.75 -11.89
C GLU A 148 -22.79 -3.08 -13.01
N GLN A 149 -22.44 -2.81 -14.27
CA GLN A 149 -23.39 -2.87 -15.39
C GLN A 149 -23.26 -4.10 -16.28
N ALA A 150 -22.03 -4.59 -16.49
CA ALA A 150 -21.77 -5.68 -17.42
C ALA A 150 -21.68 -7.05 -16.71
N ILE A 151 -20.96 -7.14 -15.62
CA ILE A 151 -20.72 -8.41 -14.91
C ILE A 151 -22.01 -9.08 -14.44
N PRO A 152 -23.01 -8.38 -13.89
CA PRO A 152 -24.28 -9.01 -13.48
C PRO A 152 -25.02 -9.69 -14.64
N LYS A 153 -24.80 -9.25 -15.87
CA LYS A 153 -25.43 -9.82 -17.07
C LYS A 153 -24.67 -11.00 -17.66
N VAL A 154 -23.34 -11.04 -17.48
CA VAL A 154 -22.49 -12.02 -18.17
C VAL A 154 -21.80 -13.01 -17.25
N GLY A 155 -21.75 -12.72 -15.95
CA GLY A 155 -21.09 -13.53 -14.92
C GLY A 155 -19.59 -13.29 -14.81
N TRP A 156 -19.02 -13.54 -13.62
CA TRP A 156 -17.61 -13.34 -13.28
C TRP A 156 -16.67 -14.27 -14.03
N GLU A 157 -17.13 -15.46 -14.42
CA GLU A 157 -16.32 -16.49 -15.04
C GLU A 157 -16.12 -16.30 -16.56
N LYS A 158 -16.77 -15.30 -17.15
CA LYS A 158 -16.75 -15.09 -18.61
C LYS A 158 -15.41 -14.62 -19.14
N TYR A 159 -14.70 -13.82 -18.36
CA TYR A 159 -13.47 -13.19 -18.80
C TYR A 159 -12.27 -13.67 -17.97
N SER A 160 -11.14 -13.86 -18.65
CA SER A 160 -9.84 -14.16 -18.03
C SER A 160 -9.00 -12.88 -17.80
N GLU A 161 -9.24 -11.86 -18.64
CA GLU A 161 -8.53 -10.60 -18.57
C GLU A 161 -9.46 -9.43 -18.90
N ILE A 162 -9.30 -8.33 -18.17
CA ILE A 162 -9.93 -7.04 -18.42
C ILE A 162 -8.82 -6.03 -18.62
N ASN A 163 -8.73 -5.43 -19.81
CA ASN A 163 -7.64 -4.54 -20.19
C ASN A 163 -8.12 -3.09 -20.26
N LEU A 164 -7.48 -2.23 -19.46
CA LEU A 164 -7.78 -0.81 -19.29
C LEU A 164 -6.76 0.10 -19.99
N LYS A 165 -5.81 -0.44 -20.76
CA LYS A 165 -4.75 0.34 -21.41
C LYS A 165 -5.28 1.28 -22.49
N TYR A 166 -6.45 0.98 -23.03
CA TYR A 166 -7.03 1.72 -24.15
C TYR A 166 -7.96 2.82 -23.68
N LYS A 167 -7.74 4.03 -24.15
CA LYS A 167 -8.54 5.19 -23.76
C LYS A 167 -10.00 5.00 -24.15
N ASN A 168 -10.91 5.23 -23.22
CA ASN A 168 -12.37 5.18 -23.40
C ASN A 168 -12.96 3.83 -23.82
N GLN A 169 -12.22 2.73 -23.62
CA GLN A 169 -12.75 1.39 -23.89
C GLN A 169 -12.13 0.35 -22.96
N ILE A 170 -12.93 -0.65 -22.64
CA ILE A 170 -12.49 -1.82 -21.89
C ILE A 170 -12.43 -2.99 -22.88
N VAL A 171 -11.27 -3.61 -22.99
CA VAL A 171 -11.08 -4.81 -23.86
C VAL A 171 -11.02 -6.03 -22.96
N CYS A 172 -11.89 -7.01 -23.22
CA CYS A 172 -11.96 -8.23 -22.42
C CYS A 172 -11.54 -9.45 -23.23
N ILE A 173 -10.72 -10.31 -22.64
CA ILE A 173 -10.37 -11.63 -23.19
C ILE A 173 -11.30 -12.65 -22.54
N LYS A 174 -12.03 -13.40 -23.36
CA LYS A 174 -12.89 -14.49 -22.89
C LYS A 174 -12.03 -15.69 -22.46
N ARG A 175 -12.57 -16.44 -21.54
CA ARG A 175 -12.05 -17.76 -21.19
C ARG A 175 -12.31 -18.78 -22.24
#